data_2e26553cf6946cdfec5d643404620732
#
_entry.id   2e26553cf6946cdfec5d643404620732
#
_cell.length_a   1.000
_cell.length_b   1.000
_cell.length_c   1.000
_cell.angle_alpha   90.00
_cell.angle_beta   90.00
_cell.angle_gamma   90.00
#
_symmetry.space_group_name_H-M   'P 1'
#
loop_
_entity.id
_entity.type
_entity.pdbx_description
1 polymer ?
#
loop_
_entity_poly.entity_id
_entity_poly.type
_entity_poly.pdbx_seq_one_letter_code
_entity_poly.pdbx_strand_id
1 'polypeptide(L)'
;DANLDHNIERMLEAYAAQTWHTSGYVPKDIEYPKQRQVNKLPVIDHVMQHAALNPVEDDIRNTIYYHCPAGSKGKGTHYFYNLIKRDIFNSPQQDTFYCLPIDIHHYFQCIDHNLLKSEYRRKIKDRKLLSFIDELVDSFNPGIVLGVKLAQLLGQLFLARFDYLALRCFDIIDDPEKFHYWQARYVSDMLVTCRTQQQTQLLCEGVSFLNERFEKFCRHGLHHY
;
A
#
# COMPACT_ATOMS: atom_id res chain seq x y z
N ASP A 1 27.55 9.17 22.50
CA ASP A 1 28.14 9.98 21.42
C ASP A 1 27.45 11.35 21.44
N ALA A 2 28.18 12.41 21.85
CA ALA A 2 27.62 13.76 22.05
C ALA A 2 26.93 14.32 20.80
N ASN A 3 27.37 13.94 19.60
CA ASN A 3 26.74 14.32 18.33
C ASN A 3 25.38 13.61 18.14
N LEU A 4 25.24 12.38 18.61
CA LEU A 4 23.99 11.63 18.50
C LEU A 4 22.92 12.25 19.37
N ASP A 5 23.24 12.53 20.65
CA ASP A 5 22.29 13.11 21.59
C ASP A 5 21.83 14.50 21.13
N HIS A 6 22.76 15.34 20.68
CA HIS A 6 22.43 16.65 20.12
C HIS A 6 21.51 16.56 18.88
N ASN A 7 21.76 15.59 17.98
CA ASN A 7 20.91 15.40 16.82
C ASN A 7 19.50 14.92 17.21
N ILE A 8 19.38 14.03 18.20
CA ILE A 8 18.09 13.57 18.73
C ILE A 8 17.32 14.75 19.35
N GLU A 9 17.97 15.57 20.15
CA GLU A 9 17.32 16.77 20.76
C GLU A 9 16.79 17.70 19.66
N ARG A 10 17.57 18.04 18.67
CA ARG A 10 17.14 18.87 17.53
C ARG A 10 15.95 18.26 16.77
N MET A 11 15.94 16.95 16.57
CA MET A 11 14.84 16.24 15.91
C MET A 11 13.55 16.33 16.74
N LEU A 12 13.65 16.12 18.06
CA LEU A 12 12.51 16.22 18.99
C LEU A 12 11.97 17.64 19.06
N GLU A 13 12.83 18.65 19.13
CA GLU A 13 12.44 20.06 19.12
C GLU A 13 11.72 20.44 17.83
N ALA A 14 12.27 20.05 16.67
CA ALA A 14 11.67 20.31 15.37
C ALA A 14 10.31 19.63 15.21
N TYR A 15 10.18 18.39 15.69
CA TYR A 15 8.89 17.68 15.71
C TYR A 15 7.88 18.36 16.65
N ALA A 16 8.30 18.72 17.86
CA ALA A 16 7.44 19.36 18.85
C ALA A 16 6.95 20.74 18.38
N ALA A 17 7.83 21.50 17.73
CA ALA A 17 7.53 22.82 17.16
C ALA A 17 6.81 22.75 15.80
N GLN A 18 6.66 21.56 15.21
CA GLN A 18 6.12 21.36 13.86
C GLN A 18 6.89 22.13 12.76
N THR A 19 8.18 22.26 12.94
CA THR A 19 9.11 22.95 12.00
C THR A 19 9.98 21.98 11.21
N TRP A 20 9.71 20.69 11.34
CA TRP A 20 10.43 19.68 10.55
C TRP A 20 10.03 19.76 9.09
N HIS A 21 11.01 19.78 8.22
CA HIS A 21 10.86 19.64 6.78
C HIS A 21 11.77 18.54 6.28
N THR A 22 11.27 17.74 5.34
CA THR A 22 12.04 16.68 4.69
C THR A 22 13.20 17.30 3.90
N SER A 23 14.38 16.78 4.06
CA SER A 23 15.53 17.11 3.22
C SER A 23 15.25 16.67 1.77
N GLY A 24 15.82 17.34 0.80
CA GLY A 24 15.57 17.03 -0.61
C GLY A 24 15.85 15.56 -0.99
N TYR A 25 15.10 15.03 -1.92
CA TYR A 25 15.27 13.70 -2.47
C TYR A 25 16.42 13.67 -3.49
N VAL A 26 17.28 12.66 -3.40
CA VAL A 26 18.36 12.43 -4.36
C VAL A 26 18.02 11.22 -5.21
N PRO A 27 17.70 11.39 -6.51
CA PRO A 27 17.38 10.27 -7.39
C PRO A 27 18.59 9.36 -7.56
N LYS A 28 18.34 8.06 -7.56
CA LYS A 28 19.31 7.01 -7.81
C LYS A 28 18.72 5.98 -8.76
N ASP A 29 19.39 5.73 -9.86
CA ASP A 29 19.03 4.66 -10.77
C ASP A 29 19.52 3.32 -10.24
N ILE A 30 18.64 2.32 -10.32
CA ILE A 30 18.90 0.92 -10.02
C ILE A 30 18.74 0.14 -11.32
N GLU A 31 19.79 -0.60 -11.72
CA GLU A 31 19.78 -1.35 -12.97
C GLU A 31 19.24 -2.79 -12.81
N TYR A 32 19.51 -3.40 -11.66
CA TYR A 32 19.16 -4.81 -11.42
C TYR A 32 18.21 -4.95 -10.23
N PRO A 33 17.23 -5.88 -10.28
CA PRO A 33 16.85 -6.82 -11.36
C PRO A 33 16.05 -6.17 -12.49
N LYS A 34 15.51 -4.97 -12.28
CA LYS A 34 14.75 -4.19 -13.25
C LYS A 34 15.19 -2.74 -13.13
N GLN A 35 15.44 -2.09 -14.25
CA GLN A 35 15.76 -0.68 -14.28
C GLN A 35 14.64 0.15 -13.65
N ARG A 36 14.98 0.95 -12.63
CA ARG A 36 14.06 1.86 -11.95
C ARG A 36 14.81 2.98 -11.25
N GLN A 37 14.17 4.11 -11.13
CA GLN A 37 14.66 5.22 -10.33
C GLN A 37 14.03 5.18 -8.93
N VAL A 38 14.87 5.24 -7.89
CA VAL A 38 14.46 5.39 -6.50
C VAL A 38 15.02 6.69 -5.93
N ASN A 39 14.35 7.24 -4.97
CA ASN A 39 14.75 8.47 -4.32
C ASN A 39 15.38 8.16 -2.96
N LYS A 40 16.61 8.60 -2.77
CA LYS A 40 17.29 8.47 -1.49
C LYS A 40 16.97 9.67 -0.60
N LEU A 41 16.79 9.38 0.68
CA LEU A 41 16.73 10.38 1.74
C LEU A 41 17.98 10.32 2.61
N PRO A 42 18.40 11.44 3.24
CA PRO A 42 19.35 11.42 4.34
C PRO A 42 18.92 10.50 5.47
N VAL A 43 19.89 9.95 6.19
CA VAL A 43 19.63 9.02 7.32
C VAL A 43 18.71 9.65 8.37
N ILE A 44 18.86 10.95 8.62
CA ILE A 44 18.05 11.67 9.61
C ILE A 44 16.57 11.63 9.26
N ASP A 45 16.21 11.78 7.98
CA ASP A 45 14.80 11.70 7.53
C ASP A 45 14.24 10.28 7.68
N HIS A 46 15.04 9.25 7.42
CA HIS A 46 14.64 7.87 7.69
C HIS A 46 14.37 7.64 9.17
N VAL A 47 15.24 8.12 10.05
CA VAL A 47 15.08 8.00 11.51
C VAL A 47 13.79 8.70 11.95
N MET A 48 13.54 9.93 11.46
CA MET A 48 12.31 10.67 11.77
C MET A 48 11.05 9.94 11.29
N GLN A 49 11.05 9.43 10.07
CA GLN A 49 9.91 8.66 9.55
C GLN A 49 9.65 7.41 10.41
N HIS A 50 10.70 6.68 10.81
CA HIS A 50 10.55 5.53 11.69
C HIS A 50 10.03 5.92 13.07
N ALA A 51 10.59 6.95 13.68
CA ALA A 51 10.16 7.42 15.00
C ALA A 51 8.69 7.86 15.00
N ALA A 52 8.26 8.59 13.97
CA ALA A 52 6.88 9.07 13.85
C ALA A 52 5.88 7.98 13.50
N LEU A 53 6.24 7.04 12.63
CA LEU A 53 5.31 6.03 12.11
C LEU A 53 5.23 4.76 12.99
N ASN A 54 6.29 4.41 13.72
CA ASN A 54 6.31 3.20 14.56
C ASN A 54 5.14 3.12 15.54
N PRO A 55 4.74 4.20 16.25
CA PRO A 55 3.63 4.14 17.20
C PRO A 55 2.26 3.82 16.58
N VAL A 56 2.07 4.14 15.29
CA VAL A 56 0.80 3.96 14.57
C VAL A 56 0.84 2.85 13.53
N GLU A 57 1.98 2.20 13.37
CA GLU A 57 2.19 1.19 12.34
C GLU A 57 1.23 0.02 12.48
N ASP A 58 1.05 -0.50 13.68
CA ASP A 58 0.17 -1.66 13.93
C ASP A 58 -1.30 -1.30 13.69
N ASP A 59 -1.74 -0.10 14.07
CA ASP A 59 -3.10 0.37 13.81
C ASP A 59 -3.39 0.49 12.30
N ILE A 60 -2.42 0.97 11.53
CA ILE A 60 -2.53 1.03 10.08
C ILE A 60 -2.53 -0.38 9.49
N ARG A 61 -1.61 -1.25 9.91
CA ARG A 61 -1.48 -2.61 9.38
C ARG A 61 -2.70 -3.47 9.67
N ASN A 62 -3.36 -3.28 10.79
CA ASN A 62 -4.61 -3.99 11.14
C ASN A 62 -5.78 -3.65 10.21
N THR A 63 -5.65 -2.62 9.37
CA THR A 63 -6.65 -2.28 8.35
C THR A 63 -6.36 -2.90 6.99
N ILE A 64 -5.16 -3.42 6.78
CA ILE A 64 -4.73 -4.03 5.53
C ILE A 64 -5.25 -5.46 5.48
N TYR A 65 -5.73 -5.87 4.32
CA TYR A 65 -6.21 -7.22 4.12
C TYR A 65 -5.12 -8.26 4.45
N TYR A 66 -5.48 -9.32 5.15
CA TYR A 66 -4.51 -10.26 5.73
C TYR A 66 -3.68 -11.03 4.68
N HIS A 67 -4.17 -11.17 3.45
CA HIS A 67 -3.42 -11.70 2.32
C HIS A 67 -2.54 -10.65 1.60
N CYS A 68 -2.28 -9.51 2.24
CA CYS A 68 -1.35 -8.48 1.77
C CYS A 68 -0.13 -8.39 2.70
N PRO A 69 0.80 -9.34 2.65
CA PRO A 69 1.89 -9.44 3.62
C PRO A 69 3.03 -8.45 3.38
N ALA A 70 3.06 -7.74 2.25
CA ALA A 70 4.16 -6.87 1.89
C ALA A 70 4.43 -5.80 2.96
N GLY A 71 5.71 -5.62 3.30
CA GLY A 71 6.14 -4.63 4.29
C GLY A 71 5.72 -4.92 5.74
N SER A 72 5.02 -6.00 6.04
CA SER A 72 4.63 -6.38 7.40
C SER A 72 5.76 -7.12 8.11
N LYS A 73 5.95 -6.84 9.40
CA LYS A 73 6.98 -7.49 10.22
C LYS A 73 6.77 -9.01 10.24
N GLY A 74 7.84 -9.76 9.98
CA GLY A 74 7.79 -11.22 9.92
C GLY A 74 7.09 -11.78 8.68
N LYS A 75 6.59 -10.93 7.79
CA LYS A 75 5.93 -11.32 6.55
C LYS A 75 6.63 -10.62 5.37
N GLY A 76 7.00 -11.37 4.38
CA GLY A 76 7.68 -10.85 3.19
C GLY A 76 7.46 -11.80 2.02
N THR A 77 8.36 -11.78 1.04
CA THR A 77 8.24 -12.60 -0.17
C THR A 77 8.12 -14.10 0.14
N HIS A 78 8.90 -14.62 1.11
CA HIS A 78 8.81 -16.02 1.52
C HIS A 78 7.47 -16.36 2.19
N TYR A 79 6.94 -15.46 3.01
CA TYR A 79 5.61 -15.64 3.60
C TYR A 79 4.54 -15.67 2.50
N PHE A 80 4.61 -14.75 1.55
CA PHE A 80 3.69 -14.69 0.41
C PHE A 80 3.74 -15.95 -0.45
N TYR A 81 4.94 -16.43 -0.74
CA TYR A 81 5.12 -17.71 -1.43
C TYR A 81 4.49 -18.89 -0.68
N ASN A 82 4.72 -18.98 0.63
CA ASN A 82 4.15 -20.04 1.45
C ASN A 82 2.62 -19.93 1.56
N LEU A 83 2.07 -18.71 1.57
CA LEU A 83 0.64 -18.46 1.51
C LEU A 83 0.04 -19.01 0.20
N ILE A 84 0.62 -18.66 -0.93
CA ILE A 84 0.23 -19.18 -2.26
C ILE A 84 0.33 -20.70 -2.28
N LYS A 85 1.45 -21.26 -1.81
CA LYS A 85 1.65 -22.70 -1.76
C LYS A 85 0.59 -23.40 -0.91
N ARG A 86 0.30 -22.88 0.28
CA ARG A 86 -0.68 -23.44 1.18
C ARG A 86 -2.10 -23.41 0.59
N ASP A 87 -2.49 -22.26 0.05
CA ASP A 87 -3.88 -21.97 -0.29
C ASP A 87 -4.23 -22.36 -1.74
N ILE A 88 -3.25 -22.32 -2.67
CA ILE A 88 -3.48 -22.66 -4.06
C ILE A 88 -3.04 -24.11 -4.36
N PHE A 89 -1.79 -24.45 -4.06
CA PHE A 89 -1.28 -25.79 -4.43
C PHE A 89 -1.86 -26.93 -3.59
N ASN A 90 -2.30 -26.67 -2.37
CA ASN A 90 -2.96 -27.67 -1.52
C ASN A 90 -4.48 -27.68 -1.67
N SER A 91 -5.07 -26.72 -2.39
CA SER A 91 -6.51 -26.70 -2.68
C SER A 91 -6.86 -27.72 -3.78
N PRO A 92 -8.12 -28.19 -3.83
CA PRO A 92 -8.57 -28.98 -4.96
C PRO A 92 -8.27 -28.26 -6.28
N GLN A 93 -7.67 -28.95 -7.23
CA GLN A 93 -7.22 -28.37 -8.49
C GLN A 93 -8.33 -27.64 -9.25
N GLN A 94 -9.57 -28.10 -9.10
CA GLN A 94 -10.76 -27.48 -9.68
C GLN A 94 -11.06 -26.07 -9.15
N ASP A 95 -10.58 -25.71 -7.95
CA ASP A 95 -10.86 -24.42 -7.32
C ASP A 95 -9.90 -23.31 -7.73
N THR A 96 -8.77 -23.68 -8.33
CA THR A 96 -7.68 -22.76 -8.67
C THR A 96 -7.20 -22.92 -10.12
N PHE A 97 -8.11 -23.34 -11.00
CA PHE A 97 -7.78 -23.71 -12.38
C PHE A 97 -7.34 -22.52 -13.22
N TYR A 98 -7.90 -21.34 -12.95
CA TYR A 98 -7.59 -20.10 -13.64
C TYR A 98 -6.95 -19.11 -12.69
N CYS A 99 -5.97 -18.38 -13.18
CA CYS A 99 -5.21 -17.39 -12.43
C CYS A 99 -5.15 -16.09 -13.21
N LEU A 100 -5.57 -15.00 -12.57
CA LEU A 100 -5.53 -13.65 -13.11
C LEU A 100 -4.50 -12.83 -12.34
N PRO A 101 -3.32 -12.56 -12.90
CA PRO A 101 -2.39 -11.58 -12.35
C PRO A 101 -2.84 -10.18 -12.75
N ILE A 102 -2.82 -9.24 -11.80
CA ILE A 102 -3.19 -7.85 -11.99
C ILE A 102 -2.08 -6.98 -11.42
N ASP A 103 -1.60 -5.98 -12.15
CA ASP A 103 -0.62 -4.99 -11.69
C ASP A 103 -1.17 -3.58 -11.89
N ILE A 104 -0.96 -2.71 -10.90
CA ILE A 104 -1.35 -1.31 -10.98
C ILE A 104 -0.20 -0.51 -11.56
N HIS A 105 -0.39 -0.05 -12.79
CA HIS A 105 0.61 0.71 -13.52
C HIS A 105 0.97 2.02 -12.80
N HIS A 106 2.27 2.28 -12.64
CA HIS A 106 2.80 3.47 -11.96
C HIS A 106 2.16 3.76 -10.59
N TYR A 107 1.88 2.71 -9.81
CA TYR A 107 1.11 2.77 -8.58
C TYR A 107 1.47 3.96 -7.68
N PHE A 108 2.72 4.07 -7.26
CA PHE A 108 3.16 5.11 -6.31
C PHE A 108 3.03 6.53 -6.87
N GLN A 109 3.21 6.72 -8.17
CA GLN A 109 3.06 8.02 -8.83
C GLN A 109 1.59 8.41 -9.05
N CYS A 110 0.67 7.43 -9.05
CA CYS A 110 -0.76 7.68 -9.22
C CYS A 110 -1.50 7.96 -7.92
N ILE A 111 -0.85 7.86 -6.76
CA ILE A 111 -1.50 8.09 -5.46
C ILE A 111 -1.85 9.57 -5.31
N ASP A 112 -3.14 9.86 -5.24
CA ASP A 112 -3.65 11.20 -4.93
C ASP A 112 -3.45 11.52 -3.45
N HIS A 113 -2.83 12.67 -3.14
CA HIS A 113 -2.51 13.08 -1.78
C HIS A 113 -3.77 13.32 -0.93
N ASN A 114 -4.82 13.93 -1.49
CA ASN A 114 -6.02 14.25 -0.73
C ASN A 114 -6.75 12.97 -0.30
N LEU A 115 -6.82 12.01 -1.20
CA LEU A 115 -7.41 10.70 -0.92
C LEU A 115 -6.59 9.93 0.11
N LEU A 116 -5.27 9.88 -0.06
CA LEU A 116 -4.37 9.25 0.90
C LEU A 116 -4.52 9.90 2.29
N LYS A 117 -4.55 11.24 2.36
CA LYS A 117 -4.78 12.00 3.59
C LYS A 117 -6.13 11.64 4.23
N SER A 118 -7.17 11.45 3.43
CA SER A 118 -8.48 11.03 3.94
C SER A 118 -8.43 9.64 4.60
N GLU A 119 -7.63 8.72 4.06
CA GLU A 119 -7.53 7.35 4.60
C GLU A 119 -6.75 7.30 5.92
N TYR A 120 -5.56 7.90 6.02
CA TYR A 120 -4.81 7.82 7.28
C TYR A 120 -5.42 8.70 8.40
N ARG A 121 -6.11 9.80 8.08
CA ARG A 121 -6.83 10.62 9.08
C ARG A 121 -8.00 9.88 9.75
N ARG A 122 -8.52 8.84 9.15
CA ARG A 122 -9.50 7.95 9.80
C ARG A 122 -8.88 7.16 10.94
N LYS A 123 -7.59 6.85 10.86
CA LYS A 123 -6.86 6.02 11.82
C LYS A 123 -6.07 6.84 12.82
N ILE A 124 -5.35 7.84 12.35
CA ILE A 124 -4.49 8.68 13.16
C ILE A 124 -5.27 9.90 13.61
N LYS A 125 -5.27 10.18 14.92
CA LYS A 125 -5.98 11.32 15.52
C LYS A 125 -5.05 12.35 16.12
N ASP A 126 -3.78 12.01 16.37
CA ASP A 126 -2.80 12.96 16.86
C ASP A 126 -2.50 14.02 15.81
N ARG A 127 -2.75 15.30 16.15
CA ARG A 127 -2.63 16.42 15.22
C ARG A 127 -1.19 16.70 14.81
N LYS A 128 -0.23 16.54 15.75
CA LYS A 128 1.19 16.77 15.44
C LYS A 128 1.72 15.71 14.50
N LEU A 129 1.35 14.45 14.75
CA LEU A 129 1.70 13.35 13.86
C LEU A 129 1.07 13.50 12.48
N LEU A 130 -0.20 13.92 12.40
CA LEU A 130 -0.88 14.21 11.14
C LEU A 130 -0.16 15.31 10.35
N SER A 131 0.21 16.42 11.01
CA SER A 131 0.95 17.52 10.38
C SER A 131 2.31 17.04 9.83
N PHE A 132 3.00 16.19 10.58
CA PHE A 132 4.26 15.58 10.14
C PHE A 132 4.08 14.65 8.94
N ILE A 133 3.05 13.77 8.97
CA ILE A 133 2.76 12.87 7.86
C ILE A 133 2.30 13.66 6.62
N ASP A 134 1.50 14.71 6.79
CA ASP A 134 1.07 15.59 5.71
C ASP A 134 2.28 16.22 5.00
N GLU A 135 3.24 16.73 5.77
CA GLU A 135 4.47 17.30 5.23
C GLU A 135 5.26 16.27 4.41
N LEU A 136 5.43 15.05 4.95
CA LEU A 136 6.11 13.97 4.26
C LEU A 136 5.41 13.56 2.95
N VAL A 137 4.08 13.53 2.93
CA VAL A 137 3.31 13.21 1.73
C VAL A 137 3.43 14.33 0.71
N ASP A 138 3.32 15.60 1.14
CA ASP A 138 3.37 16.76 0.25
C ASP A 138 4.78 17.08 -0.27
N SER A 139 5.82 16.55 0.37
CA SER A 139 7.22 16.76 -0.02
C SER A 139 7.60 16.13 -1.36
N PHE A 140 6.76 15.26 -1.92
CA PHE A 140 7.01 14.57 -3.18
C PHE A 140 5.76 14.61 -4.08
N ASN A 141 5.90 15.04 -5.31
CA ASN A 141 4.82 15.12 -6.30
C ASN A 141 5.35 14.81 -7.71
N PRO A 142 4.66 13.99 -8.53
CA PRO A 142 3.37 13.37 -8.26
C PRO A 142 3.47 12.11 -7.39
N GLY A 143 2.40 11.80 -6.66
CA GLY A 143 2.26 10.62 -5.84
C GLY A 143 3.16 10.63 -4.59
N ILE A 144 3.62 9.46 -4.16
CA ILE A 144 4.49 9.31 -2.99
C ILE A 144 5.83 8.69 -3.36
N VAL A 145 6.88 9.11 -2.66
CA VAL A 145 8.25 8.70 -2.95
C VAL A 145 8.47 7.21 -2.71
N LEU A 146 9.04 6.53 -3.70
CA LEU A 146 9.38 5.10 -3.60
C LEU A 146 10.68 4.89 -2.81
N GLY A 147 10.73 3.86 -1.97
CA GLY A 147 11.93 3.43 -1.27
C GLY A 147 12.02 3.87 0.19
N VAL A 148 11.01 4.53 0.73
CA VAL A 148 10.93 4.96 2.12
C VAL A 148 9.85 4.21 2.91
N LYS A 149 9.96 4.18 4.24
CA LYS A 149 9.00 3.50 5.12
C LYS A 149 7.58 4.06 4.95
N LEU A 150 7.44 5.38 4.84
CA LEU A 150 6.16 6.04 4.63
C LEU A 150 5.42 5.46 3.43
N ALA A 151 6.10 5.38 2.28
CA ALA A 151 5.49 4.87 1.05
C ALA A 151 5.04 3.42 1.17
N GLN A 152 5.85 2.57 1.85
CA GLN A 152 5.47 1.18 2.08
C GLN A 152 4.22 1.06 2.93
N LEU A 153 4.12 1.84 4.01
CA LEU A 153 3.00 1.77 4.93
C LEU A 153 1.74 2.42 4.37
N LEU A 154 1.84 3.65 3.90
CA LEU A 154 0.70 4.40 3.39
C LEU A 154 0.22 3.91 2.03
N GLY A 155 1.11 3.41 1.18
CA GLY A 155 0.72 2.74 -0.06
C GLY A 155 -0.13 1.49 0.22
N GLN A 156 0.24 0.67 1.20
CA GLN A 156 -0.60 -0.47 1.58
C GLN A 156 -1.96 -0.04 2.14
N LEU A 157 -1.99 1.00 2.96
CA LEU A 157 -3.23 1.56 3.50
C LEU A 157 -4.14 2.09 2.39
N PHE A 158 -3.59 2.76 1.39
CA PHE A 158 -4.35 3.32 0.26
C PHE A 158 -5.10 2.24 -0.51
N LEU A 159 -4.49 1.08 -0.73
CA LEU A 159 -5.12 -0.05 -1.40
C LEU A 159 -6.00 -0.92 -0.49
N ALA A 160 -5.93 -0.75 0.83
CA ALA A 160 -6.73 -1.58 1.73
C ALA A 160 -8.23 -1.47 1.43
N ARG A 161 -8.71 -0.27 1.09
CA ARG A 161 -10.11 -0.07 0.69
C ARG A 161 -10.44 -0.76 -0.63
N PHE A 162 -9.51 -0.75 -1.58
CA PHE A 162 -9.66 -1.46 -2.85
C PHE A 162 -9.75 -2.97 -2.62
N ASP A 163 -8.89 -3.54 -1.78
CA ASP A 163 -8.91 -4.97 -1.45
C ASP A 163 -10.29 -5.40 -0.93
N TYR A 164 -10.87 -4.64 0.01
CA TYR A 164 -12.19 -4.93 0.58
C TYR A 164 -13.34 -4.69 -0.40
N LEU A 165 -13.21 -3.71 -1.31
CA LEU A 165 -14.19 -3.49 -2.36
C LEU A 165 -14.15 -4.62 -3.39
N ALA A 166 -12.95 -5.06 -3.77
CA ALA A 166 -12.77 -6.20 -4.68
C ALA A 166 -13.42 -7.46 -4.09
N LEU A 167 -13.15 -7.77 -2.82
CA LEU A 167 -13.80 -8.89 -2.11
C LEU A 167 -15.33 -8.79 -2.18
N ARG A 168 -15.91 -7.62 -1.89
CA ARG A 168 -17.36 -7.42 -1.94
C ARG A 168 -17.95 -7.52 -3.34
N CYS A 169 -17.24 -7.03 -4.35
CA CYS A 169 -17.70 -7.15 -5.73
C CYS A 169 -17.73 -8.62 -6.17
N PHE A 170 -16.76 -9.40 -5.74
CA PHE A 170 -16.71 -10.83 -6.04
C PHE A 170 -17.80 -11.61 -5.29
N ASP A 171 -18.13 -11.21 -4.07
CA ASP A 171 -19.25 -11.82 -3.32
C ASP A 171 -20.63 -11.55 -3.96
N ILE A 172 -20.79 -10.46 -4.70
CA ILE A 172 -22.07 -10.06 -5.33
C ILE A 172 -22.28 -10.73 -6.70
N ILE A 173 -21.17 -11.09 -7.39
CA ILE A 173 -21.24 -11.53 -8.79
C ILE A 173 -21.77 -12.95 -8.93
N ASP A 174 -21.74 -13.79 -7.86
CA ASP A 174 -22.19 -15.17 -7.98
C ASP A 174 -22.73 -15.74 -6.66
N ASP A 175 -23.46 -16.86 -6.80
CA ASP A 175 -23.95 -17.68 -5.70
C ASP A 175 -22.78 -18.08 -4.77
N PRO A 176 -22.83 -17.70 -3.48
CA PRO A 176 -21.76 -17.99 -2.53
C PRO A 176 -21.39 -19.47 -2.42
N GLU A 177 -22.31 -20.39 -2.78
CA GLU A 177 -22.06 -21.82 -2.81
C GLU A 177 -21.29 -22.29 -4.06
N LYS A 178 -21.25 -21.45 -5.12
CA LYS A 178 -20.66 -21.82 -6.42
C LYS A 178 -19.38 -21.03 -6.76
N PHE A 179 -19.20 -19.85 -6.18
CA PHE A 179 -18.06 -18.99 -6.51
C PHE A 179 -16.98 -19.14 -5.45
N HIS A 180 -15.96 -19.93 -5.76
CA HIS A 180 -14.74 -19.95 -4.98
C HIS A 180 -13.66 -19.16 -5.70
N TYR A 181 -13.25 -18.06 -5.10
CA TYR A 181 -12.09 -17.29 -5.51
C TYR A 181 -11.13 -17.13 -4.34
N TRP A 182 -9.86 -16.93 -4.66
CA TRP A 182 -8.82 -16.59 -3.73
C TRP A 182 -8.07 -15.38 -4.25
N GLN A 183 -7.80 -14.44 -3.38
CA GLN A 183 -7.10 -13.23 -3.75
C GLN A 183 -5.99 -12.93 -2.76
N ALA A 184 -4.85 -12.48 -3.28
CA ALA A 184 -3.77 -11.93 -2.49
C ALA A 184 -3.05 -10.81 -3.24
N ARG A 185 -2.43 -9.91 -2.51
CA ARG A 185 -1.72 -8.77 -3.08
C ARG A 185 -0.33 -8.62 -2.46
N TYR A 186 0.65 -8.34 -3.29
CA TYR A 186 2.00 -7.98 -2.87
C TYR A 186 2.36 -6.60 -3.43
N VAL A 187 2.24 -5.54 -2.62
CA VAL A 187 2.34 -4.13 -3.01
C VAL A 187 1.25 -3.77 -4.04
N SER A 188 1.59 -3.57 -5.32
CA SER A 188 0.68 -3.28 -6.44
C SER A 188 0.25 -4.53 -7.21
N ASP A 189 0.98 -5.64 -7.07
CA ASP A 189 0.69 -6.89 -7.74
C ASP A 189 -0.39 -7.67 -7.01
N MET A 190 -1.50 -7.97 -7.68
CA MET A 190 -2.59 -8.78 -7.15
C MET A 190 -2.70 -10.08 -7.92
N LEU A 191 -2.98 -11.16 -7.22
CA LEU A 191 -3.26 -12.47 -7.77
C LEU A 191 -4.68 -12.88 -7.37
N VAL A 192 -5.49 -13.23 -8.36
CA VAL A 192 -6.83 -13.77 -8.16
C VAL A 192 -6.94 -15.12 -8.86
N THR A 193 -7.50 -16.11 -8.18
CA THR A 193 -7.76 -17.45 -8.76
C THR A 193 -9.23 -17.78 -8.73
N CYS A 194 -9.70 -18.57 -9.70
CA CYS A 194 -11.09 -19.02 -9.83
C CYS A 194 -11.20 -20.36 -10.54
N ARG A 195 -12.42 -20.94 -10.53
CA ARG A 195 -12.70 -22.28 -11.05
C ARG A 195 -12.89 -22.34 -12.55
N THR A 196 -13.50 -21.35 -13.16
CA THR A 196 -13.94 -21.41 -14.57
C THR A 196 -13.44 -20.22 -15.37
N GLN A 197 -13.33 -20.41 -16.68
CA GLN A 197 -12.99 -19.33 -17.62
C GLN A 197 -14.04 -18.21 -17.60
N GLN A 198 -15.31 -18.56 -17.45
CA GLN A 198 -16.39 -17.59 -17.36
C GLN A 198 -16.24 -16.70 -16.12
N GLN A 199 -15.88 -17.28 -14.96
CA GLN A 199 -15.56 -16.53 -13.76
C GLN A 199 -14.36 -15.62 -13.97
N THR A 200 -13.33 -16.08 -14.68
CA THR A 200 -12.17 -15.23 -15.02
C THR A 200 -12.59 -14.03 -15.85
N GLN A 201 -13.47 -14.22 -16.83
CA GLN A 201 -13.98 -13.15 -17.66
C GLN A 201 -14.79 -12.13 -16.85
N LEU A 202 -15.69 -12.60 -15.99
CA LEU A 202 -16.44 -11.74 -15.05
C LEU A 202 -15.51 -10.98 -14.10
N LEU A 203 -14.45 -11.62 -13.62
CA LEU A 203 -13.42 -10.96 -12.81
C LEU A 203 -12.68 -9.88 -13.60
N CYS A 204 -12.31 -10.14 -14.86
CA CYS A 204 -11.68 -9.14 -15.72
C CYS A 204 -12.58 -7.93 -15.95
N GLU A 205 -13.87 -8.15 -16.20
CA GLU A 205 -14.86 -7.08 -16.34
C GLU A 205 -15.04 -6.31 -15.03
N GLY A 206 -15.15 -7.02 -13.90
CA GLY A 206 -15.23 -6.43 -12.57
C GLY A 206 -13.98 -5.63 -12.20
N VAL A 207 -12.80 -6.14 -12.52
CA VAL A 207 -11.52 -5.44 -12.32
C VAL A 207 -11.43 -4.21 -13.22
N SER A 208 -11.85 -4.30 -14.48
CA SER A 208 -11.91 -3.15 -15.39
C SER A 208 -12.84 -2.07 -14.85
N PHE A 209 -14.02 -2.44 -14.38
CA PHE A 209 -14.95 -1.52 -13.72
C PHE A 209 -14.38 -0.92 -12.43
N LEU A 210 -13.70 -1.72 -11.60
CA LEU A 210 -13.02 -1.25 -10.41
C LEU A 210 -11.84 -0.33 -10.76
N ASN A 211 -11.12 -0.63 -11.85
CA ASN A 211 -10.00 0.18 -12.32
C ASN A 211 -10.48 1.54 -12.84
N GLU A 212 -11.56 1.61 -13.61
CA GLU A 212 -12.19 2.87 -14.01
C GLU A 212 -12.66 3.68 -12.79
N ARG A 213 -13.25 3.03 -11.80
CA ARG A 213 -13.64 3.68 -10.54
C ARG A 213 -12.43 4.07 -9.71
N PHE A 214 -11.39 3.26 -9.69
CA PHE A 214 -10.15 3.55 -8.98
C PHE A 214 -9.37 4.67 -9.67
N GLU A 215 -9.33 4.72 -11.01
CA GLU A 215 -8.77 5.85 -11.75
C GLU A 215 -9.57 7.14 -11.51
N LYS A 216 -10.90 7.07 -11.48
CA LYS A 216 -11.74 8.20 -11.08
C LYS A 216 -11.52 8.57 -9.62
N PHE A 217 -11.36 7.59 -8.74
CA PHE A 217 -11.00 7.78 -7.34
C PHE A 217 -9.62 8.44 -7.22
N CYS A 218 -8.62 8.00 -7.98
CA CYS A 218 -7.28 8.59 -7.98
C CYS A 218 -7.25 9.99 -8.60
N ARG A 219 -8.11 10.30 -9.59
CA ARG A 219 -8.09 11.58 -10.30
C ARG A 219 -9.06 12.64 -9.74
N HIS A 220 -10.18 12.25 -9.16
CA HIS A 220 -11.28 13.19 -8.89
C HIS A 220 -11.86 13.11 -7.47
N GLY A 221 -11.37 12.20 -6.63
CA GLY A 221 -12.02 11.92 -5.34
C GLY A 221 -13.45 11.36 -5.52
N LEU A 222 -13.84 10.40 -4.71
CA LEU A 222 -15.25 9.98 -4.68
C LEU A 222 -16.09 11.13 -4.09
N HIS A 223 -16.64 11.99 -4.92
CA HIS A 223 -17.81 12.75 -4.54
C HIS A 223 -19.00 11.78 -4.49
N HIS A 224 -19.41 11.46 -3.25
CA HIS A 224 -20.68 10.85 -2.85
C HIS A 224 -21.24 9.71 -3.72
N TYR A 225 -21.09 8.50 -3.20
CA TYR A 225 -22.10 7.45 -3.30
C TYR A 225 -22.29 6.81 -1.91
#